data_786ccdebdad9c74a62a1c3dd0b87f534
#
_entry.id   786ccdebdad9c74a62a1c3dd0b87f534
#
_cell.length_a   1.000
_cell.length_b   1.000
_cell.length_c   1.000
_cell.angle_alpha   90.00
_cell.angle_beta   90.00
_cell.angle_gamma   90.00
#
_symmetry.space_group_name_H-M   'P 1'
#
loop_
_entity.id
_entity.type
_entity.pdbx_description
1 polymer ?
#
loop_
_entity_poly.entity_id
_entity_poly.type
_entity_poly.pdbx_seq_one_letter_code
_entity_poly.pdbx_strand_id
1 'polypeptide(L)'
;MYAYYQNGDSKLASAERELSESVNSAYSLYHTLLYLLVALRRYSLKQITRKQKMNDHVSRKELLFAENRLLSQLEINESLASYFAEEDMSWLSDTVKALYDQVLSGEELEEYYQEDVFDYEADKLLCRKIYKKYIENNDALDEVLEQENIYWNGDKNLIDSFVLKTIKSFEEKNGAEQPLLQAYKDPESSTFGNELLKNGIDMEEKCRAIISQHCNRWDPSRLAFIDALIIQAAYAKLMSFPAIPLNVPINEY
;
A
#
# COMPACT_ATOMS: atom_id res chain seq x y z
N MET A 1 -1.81 13.38 -15.95
CA MET A 1 -2.59 14.05 -17.02
C MET A 1 -3.62 15.05 -16.49
N TYR A 2 -4.52 14.68 -15.58
CA TYR A 2 -5.52 15.62 -15.05
C TYR A 2 -4.88 16.89 -14.46
N ALA A 3 -3.91 16.76 -13.58
CA ALA A 3 -3.17 17.87 -13.00
C ALA A 3 -2.45 18.73 -14.06
N TYR A 4 -1.90 18.11 -15.10
CA TYR A 4 -1.27 18.82 -16.22
C TYR A 4 -2.23 19.79 -16.92
N TYR A 5 -3.48 19.37 -17.15
CA TYR A 5 -4.48 20.21 -17.84
C TYR A 5 -5.19 21.20 -16.91
N GLN A 6 -5.27 20.92 -15.60
CA GLN A 6 -5.89 21.83 -14.63
C GLN A 6 -4.98 22.98 -14.20
N ASN A 7 -3.68 22.71 -14.10
CA ASN A 7 -2.70 23.74 -13.77
C ASN A 7 -2.36 24.52 -15.03
N GLY A 8 -2.94 25.70 -15.22
CA GLY A 8 -2.81 26.53 -16.43
C GLY A 8 -1.37 26.84 -16.94
N ASP A 9 -0.36 26.35 -16.24
CA ASP A 9 1.06 26.42 -16.63
C ASP A 9 1.56 25.23 -17.47
N SER A 10 0.71 24.22 -17.75
CA SER A 10 0.96 23.05 -18.66
C SER A 10 2.42 22.58 -18.73
N LYS A 11 3.11 22.50 -17.58
CA LYS A 11 4.52 22.10 -17.53
C LYS A 11 4.61 20.60 -17.31
N LEU A 12 5.10 19.88 -18.33
CA LEU A 12 5.33 18.44 -18.28
C LEU A 12 6.14 18.05 -17.03
N ALA A 13 7.21 18.80 -16.71
CA ALA A 13 8.04 18.55 -15.53
C ALA A 13 7.27 18.62 -14.20
N SER A 14 6.22 19.44 -14.09
CA SER A 14 5.38 19.48 -12.89
C SER A 14 4.50 18.23 -12.79
N ALA A 15 3.94 17.77 -13.90
CA ALA A 15 3.12 16.55 -13.96
C ALA A 15 3.95 15.28 -13.73
N GLU A 16 5.19 15.24 -14.24
CA GLU A 16 6.13 14.14 -13.97
C GLU A 16 6.51 14.07 -12.49
N ARG A 17 6.75 15.23 -11.84
CA ARG A 17 7.03 15.27 -10.43
C ARG A 17 5.84 14.78 -9.60
N GLU A 18 4.64 15.24 -9.89
CA GLU A 18 3.43 14.83 -9.18
C GLU A 18 3.14 13.33 -9.36
N LEU A 19 3.38 12.78 -10.56
CA LEU A 19 3.30 11.35 -10.79
C LEU A 19 4.31 10.58 -9.93
N SER A 20 5.55 11.07 -9.87
CA SER A 20 6.60 10.45 -9.05
C SER A 20 6.28 10.52 -7.55
N GLU A 21 5.75 11.65 -7.09
CA GLU A 21 5.29 11.84 -5.70
C GLU A 21 4.15 10.86 -5.36
N SER A 22 3.17 10.70 -6.27
CA SER A 22 2.07 9.75 -6.09
C SER A 22 2.56 8.29 -6.00
N VAL A 23 3.45 7.86 -6.91
CA VAL A 23 4.00 6.51 -6.88
C VAL A 23 4.84 6.26 -5.63
N ASN A 24 5.70 7.22 -5.26
CA ASN A 24 6.50 7.12 -4.03
C ASN A 24 5.62 7.08 -2.79
N SER A 25 4.51 7.81 -2.80
CA SER A 25 3.53 7.82 -1.72
C SER A 25 2.84 6.46 -1.55
N ALA A 26 2.45 5.81 -2.64
CA ALA A 26 1.92 4.45 -2.58
C ALA A 26 2.93 3.46 -1.97
N TYR A 27 4.21 3.61 -2.31
CA TYR A 27 5.27 2.78 -1.73
C TYR A 27 5.54 3.11 -0.25
N SER A 28 5.40 4.38 0.16
CA SER A 28 5.47 4.75 1.58
C SER A 28 4.30 4.19 2.39
N LEU A 29 3.08 4.14 1.83
CA LEU A 29 1.95 3.49 2.46
C LEU A 29 2.21 2.00 2.72
N TYR A 30 2.80 1.30 1.74
CA TYR A 30 3.19 -0.10 1.91
C TYR A 30 4.11 -0.31 3.12
N HIS A 31 5.13 0.52 3.28
CA HIS A 31 6.03 0.45 4.43
C HIS A 31 5.33 0.83 5.73
N THR A 32 4.47 1.85 5.71
CA THR A 32 3.70 2.29 6.88
C THR A 32 2.77 1.18 7.39
N LEU A 33 2.09 0.46 6.52
CA LEU A 33 1.23 -0.65 6.91
C LEU A 33 2.01 -1.86 7.44
N LEU A 34 3.21 -2.13 6.92
CA LEU A 34 4.12 -3.11 7.53
C LEU A 34 4.64 -2.64 8.89
N TYR A 35 5.01 -1.37 9.01
CA TYR A 35 5.43 -0.79 10.28
C TYR A 35 4.34 -0.83 11.35
N LEU A 36 3.07 -0.66 10.97
CA LEU A 36 1.95 -0.76 11.89
C LEU A 36 1.93 -2.10 12.64
N LEU A 37 2.26 -3.21 11.95
CA LEU A 37 2.41 -4.52 12.58
C LEU A 37 3.57 -4.54 13.59
N VAL A 38 4.70 -3.92 13.26
CA VAL A 38 5.83 -3.76 14.18
C VAL A 38 5.45 -2.88 15.37
N ALA A 39 4.73 -1.79 15.14
CA ALA A 39 4.26 -0.89 16.19
C ALA A 39 3.32 -1.58 17.18
N LEU A 40 2.42 -2.44 16.70
CA LEU A 40 1.56 -3.28 17.55
C LEU A 40 2.38 -4.20 18.46
N ARG A 41 3.40 -4.86 17.91
CA ARG A 41 4.30 -5.70 18.71
C ARG A 41 5.08 -4.88 19.76
N ARG A 42 5.66 -3.76 19.36
CA ARG A 42 6.38 -2.84 20.27
C ARG A 42 5.48 -2.33 21.38
N TYR A 43 4.24 -2.00 21.04
CA TYR A 43 3.26 -1.58 22.03
C TYR A 43 2.94 -2.72 23.02
N SER A 44 2.75 -3.96 22.55
CA SER A 44 2.57 -5.15 23.39
C SER A 44 3.73 -5.34 24.37
N LEU A 45 4.97 -5.32 23.90
CA LEU A 45 6.17 -5.43 24.73
C LEU A 45 6.25 -4.33 25.80
N LYS A 46 5.87 -3.10 25.42
CA LYS A 46 5.80 -1.96 26.37
C LYS A 46 4.75 -2.19 27.47
N GLN A 47 3.56 -2.71 27.11
CA GLN A 47 2.50 -3.04 28.08
C GLN A 47 2.93 -4.17 29.01
N ILE A 48 3.52 -5.24 28.49
CA ILE A 48 4.07 -6.36 29.28
C ILE A 48 5.10 -5.83 30.28
N THR A 49 6.06 -5.04 29.81
CA THR A 49 7.10 -4.45 30.69
C THR A 49 6.49 -3.58 31.78
N ARG A 50 5.46 -2.79 31.47
CA ARG A 50 4.75 -1.95 32.42
C ARG A 50 4.04 -2.80 33.49
N LYS A 51 3.30 -3.82 33.08
CA LYS A 51 2.60 -4.76 33.98
C LYS A 51 3.57 -5.45 34.92
N GLN A 52 4.69 -5.95 34.38
CA GLN A 52 5.74 -6.59 35.20
C GLN A 52 6.32 -5.67 36.27
N LYS A 53 6.58 -4.39 35.91
CA LYS A 53 7.07 -3.38 36.89
C LYS A 53 6.07 -3.07 37.99
N MET A 54 4.77 -3.21 37.70
CA MET A 54 3.67 -2.98 38.65
C MET A 54 3.27 -4.24 39.41
N ASN A 55 3.97 -5.37 39.22
CA ASN A 55 3.59 -6.69 39.67
C ASN A 55 2.14 -7.08 39.28
N ASP A 56 1.69 -6.62 38.13
CA ASP A 56 0.39 -6.93 37.58
C ASP A 56 0.46 -8.20 36.69
N HIS A 57 -0.69 -8.84 36.49
CA HIS A 57 -0.76 -10.08 35.74
C HIS A 57 -0.57 -9.82 34.23
N VAL A 58 0.38 -10.55 33.63
CA VAL A 58 0.54 -10.62 32.16
C VAL A 58 -0.13 -11.89 31.66
N SER A 59 -1.08 -11.75 30.78
CA SER A 59 -1.78 -12.89 30.19
C SER A 59 -0.90 -13.65 29.19
N ARG A 60 -1.14 -14.96 29.06
CA ARG A 60 -0.42 -15.77 28.06
C ARG A 60 -0.66 -15.30 26.62
N LYS A 61 -1.84 -14.76 26.32
CA LYS A 61 -2.15 -14.17 25.01
C LYS A 61 -1.26 -12.98 24.67
N GLU A 62 -1.03 -12.07 25.63
CA GLU A 62 -0.11 -10.94 25.46
C GLU A 62 1.31 -11.42 25.16
N LEU A 63 1.78 -12.46 25.87
CA LEU A 63 3.09 -13.05 25.63
C LEU A 63 3.18 -13.69 24.25
N LEU A 64 2.22 -14.53 23.88
CA LEU A 64 2.18 -15.19 22.56
C LEU A 64 2.17 -14.18 21.41
N PHE A 65 1.40 -13.09 21.53
CA PHE A 65 1.39 -12.05 20.53
C PHE A 65 2.75 -11.33 20.44
N ALA A 66 3.34 -10.97 21.59
CA ALA A 66 4.64 -10.29 21.62
C ALA A 66 5.80 -11.16 21.12
N GLU A 67 5.71 -12.50 21.33
CA GLU A 67 6.71 -13.49 20.92
C GLU A 67 6.52 -14.00 19.49
N ASN A 68 5.50 -13.53 18.76
CA ASN A 68 5.25 -13.89 17.38
C ASN A 68 6.52 -13.69 16.53
N ARG A 69 6.99 -14.75 15.88
CA ARG A 69 8.28 -14.78 15.18
C ARG A 69 8.26 -13.93 13.92
N LEU A 70 7.13 -13.89 13.19
CA LEU A 70 7.03 -13.06 12.00
C LEU A 70 7.07 -11.56 12.39
N LEU A 71 6.35 -11.14 13.43
CA LEU A 71 6.41 -9.76 13.91
C LEU A 71 7.81 -9.40 14.42
N SER A 72 8.49 -10.34 15.07
CA SER A 72 9.87 -10.18 15.51
C SER A 72 10.83 -10.04 14.33
N GLN A 73 10.67 -10.88 13.30
CA GLN A 73 11.47 -10.82 12.08
C GLN A 73 11.22 -9.53 11.30
N LEU A 74 9.97 -9.08 11.22
CA LEU A 74 9.61 -7.84 10.56
C LEU A 74 10.23 -6.63 11.26
N GLU A 75 10.28 -6.64 12.60
CA GLU A 75 10.90 -5.56 13.38
C GLU A 75 12.41 -5.42 13.14
N ILE A 76 13.12 -6.53 12.93
CA ILE A 76 14.57 -6.52 12.65
C ILE A 76 14.88 -6.47 11.15
N ASN A 77 13.87 -6.40 10.27
CA ASN A 77 14.08 -6.35 8.84
C ASN A 77 14.86 -5.09 8.44
N GLU A 78 16.01 -5.29 7.79
CA GLU A 78 16.95 -4.20 7.48
C GLU A 78 16.34 -3.15 6.55
N SER A 79 15.58 -3.57 5.55
CA SER A 79 14.93 -2.65 4.60
C SER A 79 13.87 -1.81 5.28
N LEU A 80 13.03 -2.40 6.13
CA LEU A 80 11.99 -1.69 6.86
C LEU A 80 12.60 -0.77 7.91
N ALA A 81 13.60 -1.24 8.65
CA ALA A 81 14.28 -0.46 9.68
C ALA A 81 14.99 0.77 9.07
N SER A 82 15.67 0.59 7.93
CA SER A 82 16.32 1.69 7.22
C SER A 82 15.31 2.73 6.73
N TYR A 83 14.15 2.31 6.26
CA TYR A 83 13.11 3.22 5.78
C TYR A 83 12.61 4.16 6.88
N PHE A 84 12.47 3.66 8.11
CA PHE A 84 11.95 4.44 9.25
C PHE A 84 13.03 4.95 10.21
N ALA A 85 14.31 4.90 9.84
CA ALA A 85 15.39 5.31 10.73
C ALA A 85 15.29 6.77 11.19
N GLU A 86 14.74 7.65 10.33
CA GLU A 86 14.61 9.10 10.59
C GLU A 86 13.14 9.57 10.62
N GLU A 87 12.16 8.66 10.53
CA GLU A 87 10.74 9.01 10.45
C GLU A 87 10.08 9.07 11.83
N ASP A 88 9.31 10.12 12.08
CA ASP A 88 8.47 10.22 13.28
C ASP A 88 7.11 9.55 13.05
N MET A 89 6.94 8.37 13.61
CA MET A 89 5.71 7.59 13.54
C MET A 89 4.79 7.77 14.76
N SER A 90 4.99 8.83 15.55
CA SER A 90 4.21 9.09 16.78
C SER A 90 2.72 9.34 16.51
N TRP A 91 2.37 9.82 15.32
CA TRP A 91 1.00 10.03 14.87
C TRP A 91 0.15 8.74 14.84
N LEU A 92 0.77 7.55 14.73
CA LEU A 92 0.09 6.25 14.82
C LEU A 92 -0.22 5.79 16.25
N SER A 93 0.25 6.49 17.28
CA SER A 93 0.23 5.99 18.66
C SER A 93 -1.17 5.63 19.17
N ASP A 94 -2.16 6.47 18.92
CA ASP A 94 -3.54 6.23 19.36
C ASP A 94 -4.20 5.11 18.56
N THR A 95 -3.93 5.05 17.27
CA THR A 95 -4.39 3.99 16.37
C THR A 95 -3.81 2.64 16.79
N VAL A 96 -2.50 2.57 17.06
CA VAL A 96 -1.83 1.36 17.54
C VAL A 96 -2.44 0.86 18.84
N LYS A 97 -2.75 1.77 19.79
CA LYS A 97 -3.41 1.41 21.02
C LYS A 97 -4.79 0.81 20.79
N ALA A 98 -5.63 1.48 20.00
CA ALA A 98 -6.98 1.03 19.70
C ALA A 98 -6.98 -0.34 18.98
N LEU A 99 -6.10 -0.53 17.99
CA LEU A 99 -5.95 -1.78 17.27
C LEU A 99 -5.44 -2.91 18.20
N TYR A 100 -4.48 -2.62 19.07
CA TYR A 100 -3.97 -3.59 20.01
C TYR A 100 -5.05 -4.12 20.98
N ASP A 101 -5.90 -3.21 21.50
CA ASP A 101 -7.02 -3.58 22.38
C ASP A 101 -8.04 -4.47 21.64
N GLN A 102 -8.30 -4.20 20.35
CA GLN A 102 -9.14 -5.04 19.51
C GLN A 102 -8.52 -6.41 19.25
N VAL A 103 -7.24 -6.47 18.91
CA VAL A 103 -6.51 -7.72 18.66
C VAL A 103 -6.49 -8.61 19.89
N LEU A 104 -6.24 -8.06 21.09
CA LEU A 104 -6.22 -8.84 22.34
C LEU A 104 -7.57 -9.44 22.71
N SER A 105 -8.65 -8.74 22.39
CA SER A 105 -10.02 -9.20 22.65
C SER A 105 -10.61 -10.02 21.50
N GLY A 106 -9.87 -10.16 20.40
CA GLY A 106 -10.34 -10.79 19.20
C GLY A 106 -10.31 -12.32 19.20
N GLU A 107 -11.17 -12.91 18.37
CA GLU A 107 -11.28 -14.36 18.21
C GLU A 107 -10.02 -14.97 17.57
N GLU A 108 -9.31 -14.23 16.71
CA GLU A 108 -8.13 -14.71 16.00
C GLU A 108 -6.99 -15.07 16.94
N LEU A 109 -6.79 -14.24 17.98
CA LEU A 109 -5.78 -14.50 19.01
C LEU A 109 -6.27 -15.57 19.98
N GLU A 110 -7.58 -15.68 20.22
CA GLU A 110 -8.17 -16.77 21.00
C GLU A 110 -7.99 -18.12 20.32
N GLU A 111 -8.29 -18.21 19.02
CA GLU A 111 -8.07 -19.41 18.22
C GLU A 111 -6.59 -19.81 18.23
N TYR A 112 -5.70 -18.84 17.97
CA TYR A 112 -4.25 -19.09 18.02
C TYR A 112 -3.77 -19.55 19.40
N TYR A 113 -4.33 -19.00 20.48
CA TYR A 113 -4.00 -19.42 21.84
C TYR A 113 -4.37 -20.88 22.15
N GLN A 114 -5.38 -21.42 21.46
CA GLN A 114 -5.87 -22.79 21.61
C GLN A 114 -5.14 -23.81 20.72
N GLU A 115 -4.24 -23.37 19.85
CA GLU A 115 -3.44 -24.27 19.01
C GLU A 115 -2.46 -25.10 19.84
N ASP A 116 -2.23 -26.33 19.38
CA ASP A 116 -1.26 -27.24 20.02
C ASP A 116 0.19 -26.95 19.58
N VAL A 117 0.36 -26.32 18.41
CA VAL A 117 1.67 -26.04 17.79
C VAL A 117 1.81 -24.57 17.46
N PHE A 118 2.83 -23.97 18.03
CA PHE A 118 3.23 -22.59 17.77
C PHE A 118 4.50 -22.59 16.91
N ASP A 119 4.35 -22.71 15.60
CA ASP A 119 5.43 -22.62 14.64
C ASP A 119 5.39 -21.32 13.84
N TYR A 120 6.36 -21.12 12.97
CA TYR A 120 6.44 -19.91 12.15
C TYR A 120 5.26 -19.75 11.18
N GLU A 121 4.71 -20.85 10.65
CA GLU A 121 3.56 -20.80 9.76
C GLU A 121 2.27 -20.44 10.50
N ALA A 122 2.10 -20.92 11.74
CA ALA A 122 1.01 -20.49 12.62
C ALA A 122 1.12 -19.00 12.97
N ASP A 123 2.31 -18.51 13.30
CA ASP A 123 2.60 -17.09 13.53
C ASP A 123 2.25 -16.22 12.32
N LYS A 124 2.60 -16.69 11.14
CA LYS A 124 2.32 -16.03 9.85
C LYS A 124 0.82 -15.99 9.56
N LEU A 125 0.12 -17.08 9.83
CA LEU A 125 -1.32 -17.16 9.67
C LEU A 125 -2.05 -16.20 10.61
N LEU A 126 -1.63 -16.12 11.88
CA LEU A 126 -2.16 -15.16 12.85
C LEU A 126 -1.98 -13.72 12.33
N CYS A 127 -0.78 -13.34 11.91
CA CYS A 127 -0.53 -12.00 11.38
C CYS A 127 -1.42 -11.65 10.18
N ARG A 128 -1.65 -12.61 9.28
CA ARG A 128 -2.57 -12.43 8.14
C ARG A 128 -4.02 -12.26 8.58
N LYS A 129 -4.49 -13.04 9.57
CA LYS A 129 -5.85 -12.91 10.12
C LYS A 129 -6.02 -11.54 10.79
N ILE A 130 -5.05 -11.11 11.61
CA ILE A 130 -5.05 -9.80 12.27
C ILE A 130 -5.09 -8.67 11.24
N TYR A 131 -4.22 -8.74 10.22
CA TYR A 131 -4.18 -7.73 9.17
C TYR A 131 -5.54 -7.60 8.47
N LYS A 132 -6.11 -8.72 8.03
CA LYS A 132 -7.38 -8.75 7.31
C LYS A 132 -8.56 -8.23 8.13
N LYS A 133 -8.59 -8.53 9.42
CA LYS A 133 -9.74 -8.21 10.26
C LYS A 133 -9.69 -6.79 10.85
N TYR A 134 -8.49 -6.32 11.20
CA TYR A 134 -8.33 -5.09 11.98
C TYR A 134 -7.64 -3.95 11.21
N ILE A 135 -6.96 -4.23 10.09
CA ILE A 135 -6.21 -3.23 9.33
C ILE A 135 -6.82 -3.03 7.94
N GLU A 136 -7.03 -4.12 7.19
CA GLU A 136 -7.73 -4.10 5.91
C GLU A 136 -9.19 -3.65 6.15
N ASN A 137 -9.72 -2.74 5.35
CA ASN A 137 -11.09 -2.20 5.48
C ASN A 137 -11.44 -1.60 6.86
N ASN A 138 -10.51 -0.88 7.46
CA ASN A 138 -10.71 -0.19 8.74
C ASN A 138 -10.90 1.32 8.51
N ASP A 139 -12.14 1.77 8.49
CA ASP A 139 -12.49 3.17 8.20
C ASP A 139 -11.79 4.17 9.13
N ALA A 140 -11.64 3.84 10.42
CA ALA A 140 -10.96 4.73 11.37
C ALA A 140 -9.44 4.84 11.09
N LEU A 141 -8.81 3.75 10.64
CA LEU A 141 -7.43 3.78 10.18
C LEU A 141 -7.31 4.55 8.87
N ASP A 142 -8.25 4.36 7.94
CA ASP A 142 -8.26 5.03 6.65
C ASP A 142 -8.34 6.55 6.81
N GLU A 143 -9.18 7.05 7.73
CA GLU A 143 -9.25 8.47 8.07
C GLU A 143 -7.92 9.02 8.60
N VAL A 144 -7.22 8.28 9.46
CA VAL A 144 -5.90 8.68 10.00
C VAL A 144 -4.83 8.69 8.90
N LEU A 145 -4.84 7.69 8.02
CA LEU A 145 -3.92 7.62 6.89
C LEU A 145 -4.14 8.76 5.90
N GLU A 146 -5.40 9.10 5.59
CA GLU A 146 -5.75 10.20 4.69
C GLU A 146 -5.34 11.57 5.26
N GLN A 147 -5.45 11.75 6.58
CA GLN A 147 -5.00 12.98 7.24
C GLN A 147 -3.47 13.14 7.18
N GLU A 148 -2.73 12.03 7.25
CA GLU A 148 -1.28 12.05 7.15
C GLU A 148 -0.81 12.31 5.71
N ASN A 149 -1.41 11.62 4.74
CA ASN A 149 -1.02 11.77 3.34
C ASN A 149 -2.21 11.56 2.39
N ILE A 150 -2.62 12.65 1.73
CA ILE A 150 -3.76 12.64 0.80
C ILE A 150 -3.58 11.70 -0.39
N TYR A 151 -2.34 11.41 -0.81
CA TYR A 151 -2.04 10.48 -1.91
C TYR A 151 -2.31 9.01 -1.54
N TRP A 152 -2.49 8.69 -0.25
CA TRP A 152 -2.79 7.32 0.18
C TRP A 152 -4.26 6.94 -0.05
N ASN A 153 -5.12 7.94 -0.22
CA ASN A 153 -6.53 7.74 -0.50
C ASN A 153 -6.70 7.08 -1.89
N GLY A 154 -7.41 5.99 -1.95
CA GLY A 154 -7.69 5.25 -3.17
C GLY A 154 -6.71 4.10 -3.48
N ASP A 155 -5.48 4.14 -3.00
CA ASP A 155 -4.47 3.10 -3.27
C ASP A 155 -4.45 1.99 -2.20
N LYS A 156 -5.08 2.22 -1.04
CA LYS A 156 -4.98 1.33 0.12
C LYS A 156 -5.36 -0.11 -0.20
N ASN A 157 -6.45 -0.37 -0.91
CA ASN A 157 -6.87 -1.74 -1.25
C ASN A 157 -5.82 -2.50 -2.07
N LEU A 158 -5.13 -1.81 -2.99
CA LEU A 158 -4.03 -2.38 -3.75
C LEU A 158 -2.84 -2.67 -2.85
N ILE A 159 -2.48 -1.73 -1.99
CA ILE A 159 -1.35 -1.83 -1.07
C ILE A 159 -1.61 -2.91 0.00
N ASP A 160 -2.83 -3.05 0.52
CA ASP A 160 -3.23 -4.14 1.42
C ASP A 160 -2.92 -5.50 0.78
N SER A 161 -3.21 -5.67 -0.51
CA SER A 161 -2.89 -6.89 -1.24
C SER A 161 -1.38 -7.17 -1.28
N PHE A 162 -0.56 -6.13 -1.41
CA PHE A 162 0.90 -6.25 -1.41
C PHE A 162 1.45 -6.58 -0.02
N VAL A 163 0.91 -5.98 1.03
CA VAL A 163 1.27 -6.32 2.42
C VAL A 163 0.93 -7.78 2.72
N LEU A 164 -0.27 -8.23 2.37
CA LEU A 164 -0.68 -9.64 2.55
C LEU A 164 0.19 -10.62 1.75
N LYS A 165 0.61 -10.23 0.54
CA LYS A 165 1.56 -11.00 -0.27
C LYS A 165 2.93 -11.05 0.38
N THR A 166 3.41 -9.94 0.94
CA THR A 166 4.67 -9.86 1.66
C THR A 166 4.64 -10.78 2.89
N ILE A 167 3.62 -10.68 3.76
CA ILE A 167 3.45 -11.57 4.91
C ILE A 167 3.51 -13.05 4.46
N LYS A 168 2.83 -13.38 3.35
CA LYS A 168 2.83 -14.75 2.82
C LYS A 168 4.21 -15.20 2.35
N SER A 169 5.03 -14.29 1.80
CA SER A 169 6.35 -14.60 1.23
C SER A 169 7.46 -14.70 2.27
N PHE A 170 7.22 -14.29 3.51
CA PHE A 170 8.20 -14.35 4.57
C PHE A 170 8.62 -15.79 4.87
N GLU A 171 9.91 -16.00 5.03
CA GLU A 171 10.53 -17.28 5.42
C GLU A 171 11.46 -17.05 6.62
N GLU A 172 11.30 -17.85 7.65
CA GLU A 172 12.08 -17.71 8.90
C GLU A 172 13.59 -17.72 8.66
N LYS A 173 14.05 -18.56 7.70
CA LYS A 173 15.47 -18.71 7.35
C LYS A 173 16.15 -17.44 6.84
N ASN A 174 15.37 -16.48 6.30
CA ASN A 174 15.90 -15.24 5.73
C ASN A 174 16.20 -14.18 6.82
N GLY A 175 15.74 -14.36 8.05
CA GLY A 175 16.02 -13.46 9.17
C GLY A 175 15.77 -11.98 8.84
N ALA A 176 16.71 -11.11 9.20
CA ALA A 176 16.66 -9.68 8.95
C ALA A 176 16.76 -9.29 7.47
N GLU A 177 17.36 -10.14 6.64
CA GLU A 177 17.56 -9.90 5.20
C GLU A 177 16.37 -10.33 4.34
N GLN A 178 15.22 -10.71 4.95
CA GLN A 178 14.02 -11.05 4.20
C GLN A 178 13.66 -9.94 3.21
N PRO A 179 13.60 -10.22 1.89
CA PRO A 179 13.31 -9.17 0.92
C PRO A 179 11.88 -8.69 1.04
N LEU A 180 11.69 -7.37 0.99
CA LEU A 180 10.40 -6.71 0.83
C LEU A 180 10.10 -6.52 -0.65
N LEU A 181 8.82 -6.26 -0.98
CA LEU A 181 8.46 -5.90 -2.35
C LEU A 181 9.12 -4.59 -2.73
N GLN A 182 9.67 -4.56 -3.93
CA GLN A 182 10.27 -3.36 -4.52
C GLN A 182 9.18 -2.49 -5.13
N ALA A 183 9.37 -1.16 -5.15
CA ALA A 183 8.46 -0.23 -5.79
C ALA A 183 8.26 -0.56 -7.27
N TYR A 184 9.30 -1.02 -7.94
CA TYR A 184 9.30 -1.40 -9.34
C TYR A 184 9.86 -2.81 -9.52
N LYS A 185 9.27 -3.56 -10.44
CA LYS A 185 9.71 -4.92 -10.77
C LYS A 185 11.07 -4.92 -11.48
N ASP A 186 11.32 -3.92 -12.29
CA ASP A 186 12.50 -3.75 -13.12
C ASP A 186 12.74 -2.25 -13.42
N PRO A 187 13.93 -1.87 -13.92
CA PRO A 187 14.23 -0.48 -14.27
C PRO A 187 13.30 0.12 -15.34
N GLU A 188 12.82 -0.69 -16.29
CA GLU A 188 11.90 -0.24 -17.34
C GLU A 188 10.54 0.16 -16.76
N SER A 189 10.08 -0.57 -15.75
CA SER A 189 8.84 -0.23 -15.02
C SER A 189 8.90 1.12 -14.34
N SER A 190 10.09 1.60 -13.95
CA SER A 190 10.25 2.91 -13.29
C SER A 190 10.05 4.10 -14.26
N THR A 191 10.30 3.92 -15.55
CA THR A 191 10.13 4.96 -16.58
C THR A 191 8.78 4.92 -17.26
N PHE A 192 8.09 3.77 -17.20
CA PHE A 192 6.83 3.52 -17.89
C PHE A 192 5.77 4.60 -17.64
N GLY A 193 5.57 5.01 -16.39
CA GLY A 193 4.58 6.02 -16.03
C GLY A 193 4.85 7.38 -16.68
N ASN A 194 6.11 7.83 -16.65
CA ASN A 194 6.54 9.08 -17.25
C ASN A 194 6.45 9.04 -18.80
N GLU A 195 6.82 7.93 -19.39
CA GLU A 195 6.68 7.73 -20.84
C GLU A 195 5.21 7.72 -21.27
N LEU A 196 4.34 7.03 -20.53
CA LEU A 196 2.91 7.03 -20.80
C LEU A 196 2.29 8.43 -20.64
N LEU A 197 2.67 9.17 -19.58
CA LEU A 197 2.22 10.55 -19.37
C LEU A 197 2.61 11.45 -20.56
N LYS A 198 3.88 11.42 -20.93
CA LYS A 198 4.40 12.20 -22.05
C LYS A 198 3.72 11.86 -23.37
N ASN A 199 3.68 10.57 -23.70
CA ASN A 199 3.03 10.10 -24.95
C ASN A 199 1.54 10.43 -24.96
N GLY A 200 0.87 10.35 -23.80
CA GLY A 200 -0.52 10.76 -23.67
C GLY A 200 -0.73 12.23 -24.02
N ILE A 201 0.12 13.11 -23.51
CA ILE A 201 0.06 14.55 -23.82
C ILE A 201 0.38 14.80 -25.30
N ASP A 202 1.44 14.21 -25.84
CA ASP A 202 1.88 14.40 -27.23
C ASP A 202 0.85 13.86 -28.27
N MET A 203 0.01 12.91 -27.84
CA MET A 203 -1.00 12.30 -28.74
C MET A 203 -2.41 12.89 -28.57
N GLU A 204 -2.60 13.96 -27.79
CA GLU A 204 -3.91 14.56 -27.53
C GLU A 204 -4.70 14.86 -28.82
N GLU A 205 -4.10 15.58 -29.75
CA GLU A 205 -4.78 15.97 -31.01
C GLU A 205 -5.18 14.76 -31.86
N LYS A 206 -4.30 13.76 -31.94
CA LYS A 206 -4.59 12.51 -32.66
C LYS A 206 -5.73 11.73 -32.01
N CYS A 207 -5.73 11.64 -30.70
CA CYS A 207 -6.79 10.98 -29.96
C CYS A 207 -8.13 11.69 -30.15
N ARG A 208 -8.17 13.02 -30.06
CA ARG A 208 -9.39 13.82 -30.35
C ARG A 208 -9.92 13.61 -31.76
N ALA A 209 -9.04 13.58 -32.76
CA ALA A 209 -9.43 13.33 -34.15
C ALA A 209 -10.08 11.94 -34.30
N ILE A 210 -9.53 10.91 -33.70
CA ILE A 210 -10.08 9.55 -33.73
C ILE A 210 -11.44 9.49 -33.01
N ILE A 211 -11.57 10.09 -31.82
CA ILE A 211 -12.85 10.18 -31.12
C ILE A 211 -13.90 10.83 -32.03
N SER A 212 -13.57 11.96 -32.63
CA SER A 212 -14.50 12.69 -33.53
C SER A 212 -14.91 11.87 -34.76
N GLN A 213 -14.01 11.05 -35.30
CA GLN A 213 -14.32 10.19 -36.46
C GLN A 213 -15.26 9.02 -36.12
N HIS A 214 -15.16 8.51 -34.90
CA HIS A 214 -15.93 7.33 -34.47
C HIS A 214 -17.21 7.66 -33.70
N CYS A 215 -17.38 8.90 -33.23
CA CYS A 215 -18.58 9.37 -32.53
C CYS A 215 -19.70 9.79 -33.49
N ASN A 216 -20.17 8.86 -34.31
CA ASN A 216 -21.19 9.15 -35.36
C ASN A 216 -22.60 9.41 -34.80
N ARG A 217 -22.88 9.14 -33.54
CA ARG A 217 -24.23 9.20 -32.94
C ARG A 217 -24.39 10.26 -31.83
N TRP A 218 -23.33 10.93 -31.45
CA TRP A 218 -23.35 11.95 -30.41
C TRP A 218 -22.20 12.95 -30.62
N ASP A 219 -22.37 14.15 -30.03
CA ASP A 219 -21.36 15.22 -30.15
C ASP A 219 -20.18 14.91 -29.22
N PRO A 220 -18.94 14.82 -29.72
CA PRO A 220 -17.73 14.61 -28.89
C PRO A 220 -17.55 15.63 -27.77
N SER A 221 -18.12 16.84 -27.90
CA SER A 221 -18.08 17.87 -26.83
C SER A 221 -18.85 17.49 -25.57
N ARG A 222 -19.70 16.46 -25.63
CA ARG A 222 -20.45 15.92 -24.47
C ARG A 222 -19.65 14.89 -23.66
N LEU A 223 -18.46 14.49 -24.14
CA LEU A 223 -17.58 13.60 -23.38
C LEU A 223 -17.08 14.32 -22.13
N ALA A 224 -17.24 13.71 -20.96
CA ALA A 224 -16.70 14.28 -19.75
C ALA A 224 -15.16 14.36 -19.82
N PHE A 225 -14.59 15.40 -19.24
CA PHE A 225 -13.15 15.66 -19.31
C PHE A 225 -12.31 14.46 -18.82
N ILE A 226 -12.73 13.84 -17.72
CA ILE A 226 -12.03 12.66 -17.18
C ILE A 226 -12.11 11.49 -18.14
N ASP A 227 -13.27 11.23 -18.77
CA ASP A 227 -13.42 10.14 -19.73
C ASP A 227 -12.50 10.36 -20.96
N ALA A 228 -12.39 11.61 -21.43
CA ALA A 228 -11.47 11.95 -22.51
C ALA A 228 -10.01 11.66 -22.12
N LEU A 229 -9.60 11.94 -20.87
CA LEU A 229 -8.26 11.65 -20.39
C LEU A 229 -7.99 10.14 -20.26
N ILE A 230 -8.98 9.37 -19.81
CA ILE A 230 -8.90 7.90 -19.73
C ILE A 230 -8.69 7.31 -21.13
N ILE A 231 -9.51 7.72 -22.10
CA ILE A 231 -9.37 7.29 -23.51
C ILE A 231 -8.01 7.70 -24.09
N GLN A 232 -7.54 8.90 -23.78
CA GLN A 232 -6.24 9.41 -24.23
C GLN A 232 -5.09 8.58 -23.64
N ALA A 233 -5.15 8.22 -22.37
CA ALA A 233 -4.17 7.35 -21.72
C ALA A 233 -4.16 5.93 -22.32
N ALA A 234 -5.35 5.36 -22.54
CA ALA A 234 -5.49 4.06 -23.19
C ALA A 234 -4.93 4.08 -24.62
N TYR A 235 -5.25 5.11 -25.40
CA TYR A 235 -4.74 5.30 -26.75
C TYR A 235 -3.22 5.43 -26.78
N ALA A 236 -2.64 6.24 -25.90
CA ALA A 236 -1.20 6.40 -25.79
C ALA A 236 -0.51 5.08 -25.43
N LYS A 237 -1.09 4.31 -24.49
CA LYS A 237 -0.58 3.00 -24.11
C LYS A 237 -0.56 2.02 -25.27
N LEU A 238 -1.66 1.94 -26.02
CA LEU A 238 -1.78 1.10 -27.20
C LEU A 238 -0.77 1.42 -28.30
N MET A 239 -0.54 2.71 -28.52
CA MET A 239 0.31 3.17 -29.62
C MET A 239 1.80 3.17 -29.29
N SER A 240 2.15 3.38 -28.01
CA SER A 240 3.56 3.54 -27.59
C SER A 240 4.18 2.27 -27.03
N PHE A 241 3.38 1.29 -26.60
CA PHE A 241 3.87 0.07 -25.97
C PHE A 241 3.36 -1.19 -26.69
N PRO A 242 3.84 -1.47 -27.91
CA PRO A 242 3.35 -2.57 -28.72
C PRO A 242 3.61 -3.97 -28.15
N ALA A 243 4.51 -4.08 -27.16
CA ALA A 243 4.75 -5.31 -26.44
C ALA A 243 3.61 -5.68 -25.45
N ILE A 244 2.74 -4.72 -25.11
CA ILE A 244 1.59 -4.95 -24.23
C ILE A 244 0.44 -5.50 -25.10
N PRO A 245 -0.12 -6.67 -24.78
CA PRO A 245 -1.25 -7.24 -25.52
C PRO A 245 -2.46 -6.30 -25.50
N LEU A 246 -3.16 -6.22 -26.63
CA LEU A 246 -4.28 -5.29 -26.86
C LEU A 246 -5.41 -5.39 -25.82
N ASN A 247 -5.65 -6.60 -25.32
CA ASN A 247 -6.67 -6.83 -24.29
C ASN A 247 -6.32 -6.25 -22.92
N VAL A 248 -5.06 -5.95 -22.65
CA VAL A 248 -4.64 -5.37 -21.37
C VAL A 248 -5.14 -3.93 -21.22
N PRO A 249 -4.78 -2.97 -22.11
CA PRO A 249 -5.30 -1.61 -22.01
C PRO A 249 -6.84 -1.53 -22.08
N ILE A 250 -7.49 -2.40 -22.87
CA ILE A 250 -8.96 -2.42 -22.99
C ILE A 250 -9.64 -2.82 -21.67
N ASN A 251 -8.99 -3.67 -20.87
CA ASN A 251 -9.54 -4.12 -19.58
C ASN A 251 -9.16 -3.21 -18.40
N GLU A 252 -8.15 -2.35 -18.56
CA GLU A 252 -7.66 -1.44 -17.51
C GLU A 252 -8.36 -0.08 -17.54
N TYR A 253 -8.83 0.34 -18.71
CA TYR A 253 -9.49 1.62 -18.97
C TYR A 253 -10.93 1.43 -19.43
#